data_8d3d1568dc2b5496a941a28f928a696d
#
_entry.id   8d3d1568dc2b5496a941a28f928a696d
#
_cell.length_a   1.000
_cell.length_b   1.000
_cell.length_c   1.000
_cell.angle_alpha   90.00
_cell.angle_beta   90.00
_cell.angle_gamma   90.00
#
_symmetry.space_group_name_H-M   'P 1'
#
loop_
_entity.id
_entity.type
_entity.pdbx_description
1 polymer ?
#
loop_
_entity_poly.entity_id
_entity_poly.type
_entity_poly.pdbx_seq_one_letter_code
_entity_poly.pdbx_strand_id
1 'polypeptide(L)'
;FKTAISGCIQAFYGKEFNGSHLPENWSSTSNAMEKKAFLCKDAVFTIDDFVARGTPSEVSRSHKDAERVFRAQGNQSGRDRLTSTTEVRGAYIPRGLILATGEDIPNGHSLQARCVILSIKKGATKTDTLTALQELAKQESLAQLMSNFLSWGADQADHNKIKSLITAAHDDCIKELPTSGHTRMRDNLASLTSGIWLLLQFGKERGDISDEEIQKFKAATLNAATKVAEFQMSVDQEASEADRFIEYLRSSIAMGAAHLANKYGTCPDAPSTWGWKTTGTPDNEVTYGQGTKIGWIVGKEIYLDMKAALSVIKTFSTRLGNHLGSSELAIKKALFEAGMLEKEGEGRYTKKVSVEGRRENVTCIQVSLLMDIEEIEREPSEDDEPLEENLPF
;
A
#
# COMPACT_ATOMS: atom_id res chain seq x y z
N PHE A 1 -16.94 12.93 -4.75
CA PHE A 1 -17.18 13.39 -3.36
C PHE A 1 -15.97 13.26 -2.43
N LYS A 2 -14.94 12.43 -2.73
CA LYS A 2 -13.76 12.23 -1.87
C LYS A 2 -13.06 13.58 -1.56
N THR A 3 -12.69 14.32 -2.59
CA THR A 3 -12.05 15.65 -2.50
C THR A 3 -12.92 16.65 -1.72
N ALA A 4 -14.25 16.63 -1.91
CA ALA A 4 -15.17 17.53 -1.20
C ALA A 4 -15.24 17.20 0.31
N ILE A 5 -15.25 15.90 0.68
CA ILE A 5 -15.20 15.47 2.08
C ILE A 5 -13.87 15.87 2.71
N SER A 6 -12.75 15.67 2.01
CA SER A 6 -11.43 16.07 2.48
C SER A 6 -11.33 17.60 2.68
N GLY A 7 -11.97 18.38 1.81
CA GLY A 7 -12.09 19.83 1.98
C GLY A 7 -12.83 20.21 3.26
N CYS A 8 -13.94 19.52 3.59
CA CYS A 8 -14.64 19.76 4.85
C CYS A 8 -13.78 19.39 6.08
N ILE A 9 -13.01 18.29 6.02
CA ILE A 9 -12.08 17.91 7.09
C ILE A 9 -10.96 18.96 7.22
N GLN A 10 -10.42 19.41 6.12
CA GLN A 10 -9.36 20.43 6.13
C GLN A 10 -9.85 21.79 6.62
N ALA A 11 -11.13 22.12 6.42
CA ALA A 11 -11.74 23.38 6.85
C ALA A 11 -11.80 23.57 8.39
N PHE A 12 -11.58 22.53 9.18
CA PHE A 12 -11.35 22.65 10.61
C PHE A 12 -10.09 23.46 10.95
N TYR A 13 -9.15 23.59 10.00
CA TYR A 13 -7.91 24.35 10.14
C TYR A 13 -7.97 25.73 9.44
N GLY A 14 -9.09 26.10 8.83
CA GLY A 14 -9.33 27.40 8.21
C GLY A 14 -10.22 27.32 6.98
N LYS A 15 -11.00 28.40 6.74
CA LYS A 15 -11.96 28.49 5.62
C LYS A 15 -11.33 28.46 4.23
N GLU A 16 -10.05 28.84 4.13
CA GLU A 16 -9.33 28.84 2.86
C GLU A 16 -9.09 27.42 2.32
N PHE A 17 -9.13 26.42 3.22
CA PHE A 17 -9.08 25.03 2.82
C PHE A 17 -10.47 24.55 2.40
N ASN A 18 -10.58 24.19 1.15
CA ASN A 18 -11.81 23.64 0.55
C ASN A 18 -11.46 22.64 -0.54
N GLY A 19 -12.45 22.01 -1.17
CA GLY A 19 -12.22 20.99 -2.20
C GLY A 19 -11.41 21.43 -3.42
N SER A 20 -11.28 22.76 -3.66
CA SER A 20 -10.48 23.33 -4.75
C SER A 20 -9.09 23.78 -4.29
N HIS A 21 -8.86 23.88 -2.98
CA HIS A 21 -7.60 24.38 -2.38
C HIS A 21 -7.14 23.45 -1.27
N LEU A 22 -6.89 22.19 -1.63
CA LEU A 22 -6.25 21.24 -0.72
C LEU A 22 -4.74 21.46 -0.65
N PRO A 23 -4.08 21.12 0.47
CA PRO A 23 -2.67 21.42 0.70
C PRO A 23 -1.71 20.81 -0.32
N GLU A 24 -2.04 19.66 -0.89
CA GLU A 24 -1.16 18.94 -1.82
C GLU A 24 -1.93 18.01 -2.76
N ASN A 25 -1.22 17.57 -3.83
CA ASN A 25 -1.68 16.58 -4.79
C ASN A 25 -0.57 15.57 -5.08
N TRP A 26 -0.93 14.33 -5.41
CA TRP A 26 0.02 13.24 -5.70
C TRP A 26 0.87 13.47 -6.97
N SER A 27 0.57 14.47 -7.79
CA SER A 27 1.44 14.90 -8.89
C SER A 27 2.74 15.56 -8.42
N SER A 28 2.81 15.97 -7.15
CA SER A 28 4.01 16.56 -6.55
C SER A 28 5.08 15.49 -6.25
N THR A 29 6.33 15.94 -6.15
CA THR A 29 7.44 15.03 -5.79
C THR A 29 7.34 14.58 -4.33
N SER A 30 7.71 13.33 -4.04
CA SER A 30 7.74 12.79 -2.67
C SER A 30 8.58 13.65 -1.72
N ASN A 31 9.65 14.31 -2.22
CA ASN A 31 10.47 15.23 -1.44
C ASN A 31 9.71 16.50 -0.99
N ALA A 32 8.87 17.05 -1.88
CA ALA A 32 8.02 18.20 -1.55
C ALA A 32 6.96 17.82 -0.52
N MET A 33 6.32 16.67 -0.72
CA MET A 33 5.34 16.12 0.21
C MET A 33 5.94 15.87 1.61
N GLU A 34 7.13 15.27 1.72
CA GLU A 34 7.83 15.09 3.00
C GLU A 34 8.05 16.41 3.74
N LYS A 35 8.53 17.44 3.01
CA LYS A 35 8.77 18.76 3.61
C LYS A 35 7.47 19.41 4.08
N LYS A 36 6.40 19.34 3.28
CA LYS A 36 5.10 19.91 3.65
C LYS A 36 4.47 19.15 4.81
N ALA A 37 4.52 17.82 4.84
CA ALA A 37 4.05 17.01 5.97
C ALA A 37 4.81 17.34 7.27
N PHE A 38 6.09 17.64 7.20
CA PHE A 38 6.86 18.14 8.35
C PHE A 38 6.40 19.53 8.81
N LEU A 39 6.06 20.44 7.87
CA LEU A 39 5.60 21.79 8.20
C LEU A 39 4.18 21.80 8.78
N CYS A 40 3.33 20.87 8.35
CA CYS A 40 1.97 20.68 8.87
C CYS A 40 1.98 19.98 10.23
N LYS A 41 2.59 20.63 11.25
CA LYS A 41 2.65 20.10 12.61
C LYS A 41 1.27 19.97 13.22
N ASP A 42 0.98 18.81 13.81
CA ASP A 42 -0.20 18.56 14.63
C ASP A 42 -1.55 18.88 13.92
N ALA A 43 -1.52 18.92 12.58
CA ALA A 43 -2.67 19.16 11.71
C ALA A 43 -2.82 18.02 10.69
N VAL A 44 -3.99 17.95 10.07
CA VAL A 44 -4.23 17.06 8.94
C VAL A 44 -3.57 17.64 7.70
N PHE A 45 -2.76 16.82 7.02
CA PHE A 45 -2.16 17.14 5.74
C PHE A 45 -2.83 16.32 4.64
N THR A 46 -3.67 16.97 3.84
CA THR A 46 -4.38 16.30 2.75
C THR A 46 -3.52 16.24 1.50
N ILE A 47 -3.41 15.05 0.90
CA ILE A 47 -2.80 14.79 -0.40
C ILE A 47 -3.88 14.21 -1.31
N ASP A 48 -4.29 14.95 -2.33
CA ASP A 48 -5.42 14.60 -3.18
C ASP A 48 -5.01 13.83 -4.43
N ASP A 49 -5.92 12.98 -4.93
CA ASP A 49 -5.93 12.37 -6.24
C ASP A 49 -4.79 11.37 -6.50
N PHE A 50 -4.70 10.31 -5.67
CA PHE A 50 -3.81 9.18 -5.97
C PHE A 50 -4.39 8.34 -7.09
N VAL A 51 -3.71 8.34 -8.23
CA VAL A 51 -4.06 7.57 -9.43
C VAL A 51 -2.80 6.90 -9.97
N ALA A 52 -2.78 5.57 -9.96
CA ALA A 52 -1.66 4.77 -10.47
C ALA A 52 -1.95 4.35 -11.94
N ARG A 53 -1.81 5.27 -12.88
CA ARG A 53 -2.07 5.06 -14.31
C ARG A 53 -0.88 5.47 -15.17
N GLY A 54 -0.82 4.94 -16.38
CA GLY A 54 0.22 5.22 -17.37
C GLY A 54 1.03 3.98 -17.70
N THR A 55 2.29 4.16 -18.04
CA THR A 55 3.22 3.06 -18.29
C THR A 55 3.52 2.26 -17.01
N PRO A 56 3.91 0.99 -17.10
CA PRO A 56 4.28 0.20 -15.90
C PRO A 56 5.33 0.88 -15.00
N SER A 57 6.25 1.63 -15.60
CA SER A 57 7.26 2.41 -14.87
C SER A 57 6.64 3.57 -14.08
N GLU A 58 5.68 4.30 -14.66
CA GLU A 58 4.98 5.39 -13.98
C GLU A 58 4.10 4.86 -12.85
N VAL A 59 3.38 3.77 -13.07
CA VAL A 59 2.59 3.08 -12.05
C VAL A 59 3.47 2.64 -10.87
N SER A 60 4.60 1.97 -11.16
CA SER A 60 5.55 1.54 -10.13
C SER A 60 6.11 2.73 -9.34
N ARG A 61 6.43 3.83 -10.03
CA ARG A 61 6.92 5.06 -9.38
C ARG A 61 5.87 5.67 -8.45
N SER A 62 4.62 5.77 -8.90
CA SER A 62 3.52 6.30 -8.07
C SER A 62 3.34 5.49 -6.78
N HIS A 63 3.37 4.16 -6.86
CA HIS A 63 3.29 3.29 -5.68
C HIS A 63 4.52 3.45 -4.75
N LYS A 64 5.74 3.56 -5.30
CA LYS A 64 6.97 3.80 -4.51
C LYS A 64 6.94 5.16 -3.79
N ASP A 65 6.45 6.20 -4.44
CA ASP A 65 6.30 7.53 -3.84
C ASP A 65 5.26 7.51 -2.70
N ALA A 66 4.12 6.85 -2.90
CA ALA A 66 3.11 6.66 -1.86
C ALA A 66 3.65 5.84 -0.69
N GLU A 67 4.33 4.72 -0.97
CA GLU A 67 4.97 3.90 0.05
C GLU A 67 5.92 4.73 0.91
N ARG A 68 6.74 5.55 0.29
CA ARG A 68 7.70 6.41 0.98
C ARG A 68 7.02 7.40 1.93
N VAL A 69 5.98 8.11 1.45
CA VAL A 69 5.24 9.10 2.23
C VAL A 69 4.53 8.45 3.42
N PHE A 70 3.81 7.36 3.19
CA PHE A 70 3.07 6.67 4.25
C PHE A 70 3.96 5.94 5.24
N ARG A 71 5.11 5.38 4.80
CA ARG A 71 6.09 4.80 5.73
C ARG A 71 6.73 5.85 6.62
N ALA A 72 7.07 7.01 6.07
CA ALA A 72 7.61 8.13 6.85
C ALA A 72 6.61 8.56 7.93
N GLN A 73 5.33 8.70 7.58
CA GLN A 73 4.27 9.03 8.52
C GLN A 73 4.04 7.93 9.56
N GLY A 74 3.84 6.68 9.14
CA GLY A 74 3.50 5.58 10.03
C GLY A 74 4.63 5.11 10.95
N ASN A 75 5.88 5.40 10.59
CA ASN A 75 7.05 5.11 11.43
C ASN A 75 7.56 6.35 12.17
N GLN A 76 6.97 7.53 11.95
CA GLN A 76 7.46 8.82 12.43
C GLN A 76 8.97 8.98 12.17
N SER A 77 9.39 8.65 10.97
CA SER A 77 10.77 8.68 10.54
C SER A 77 10.94 9.61 9.35
N GLY A 78 12.07 10.28 9.29
CA GLY A 78 12.47 11.10 8.15
C GLY A 78 13.68 10.49 7.47
N ARG A 79 14.00 10.98 6.29
CA ARG A 79 15.18 10.59 5.55
C ARG A 79 16.27 11.63 5.72
N ASP A 80 17.43 11.20 6.22
CA ASP A 80 18.62 12.04 6.27
C ASP A 80 19.11 12.32 4.85
N ARG A 81 19.65 13.51 4.65
CA ARG A 81 20.21 13.97 3.38
C ARG A 81 21.55 14.64 3.63
N LEU A 82 22.48 14.44 2.73
CA LEU A 82 23.72 15.20 2.72
C LEU A 82 23.49 16.57 2.06
N THR A 83 24.09 17.59 2.63
CA THR A 83 24.26 18.89 1.99
C THR A 83 25.31 18.80 0.90
N SER A 84 25.46 19.84 0.08
CA SER A 84 26.57 19.96 -0.87
C SER A 84 27.96 19.98 -0.19
N THR A 85 27.99 20.25 1.14
CA THR A 85 29.20 20.23 1.98
C THR A 85 29.38 18.92 2.74
N THR A 86 28.64 17.83 2.35
CA THR A 86 28.68 16.50 2.99
C THR A 86 28.26 16.46 4.46
N GLU A 87 27.60 17.50 4.97
CA GLU A 87 27.00 17.50 6.30
C GLU A 87 25.63 16.83 6.28
N VAL A 88 25.27 16.12 7.35
CA VAL A 88 23.95 15.50 7.48
C VAL A 88 22.91 16.58 7.78
N ARG A 89 21.97 16.77 6.86
CA ARG A 89 20.80 17.63 7.09
C ARG A 89 19.76 16.83 7.87
N GLY A 90 19.22 17.43 8.95
CA GLY A 90 18.17 16.82 9.76
C GLY A 90 16.97 16.36 8.93
N ALA A 91 16.45 15.20 9.28
CA ALA A 91 15.32 14.58 8.60
C ALA A 91 14.01 15.37 8.78
N TYR A 92 13.20 15.42 7.73
CA TYR A 92 11.84 15.94 7.81
C TYR A 92 10.90 14.84 8.32
N ILE A 93 10.68 14.78 9.63
CA ILE A 93 9.80 13.81 10.27
C ILE A 93 8.37 14.35 10.24
N PRO A 94 7.40 13.68 9.60
CA PRO A 94 5.99 14.06 9.62
C PRO A 94 5.45 14.02 11.05
N ARG A 95 4.68 15.05 11.45
CA ARG A 95 4.18 15.18 12.84
C ARG A 95 2.66 15.34 12.93
N GLY A 96 1.99 15.37 11.81
CA GLY A 96 0.53 15.44 11.72
C GLY A 96 -0.07 14.11 11.30
N LEU A 97 -1.28 14.14 10.78
CA LEU A 97 -1.98 13.02 10.16
C LEU A 97 -2.05 13.25 8.64
N ILE A 98 -1.70 12.24 7.84
CA ILE A 98 -1.91 12.32 6.39
C ILE A 98 -3.31 11.78 6.05
N LEU A 99 -4.10 12.59 5.35
CA LEU A 99 -5.34 12.21 4.70
C LEU A 99 -5.10 12.13 3.18
N ALA A 100 -5.16 10.96 2.61
CA ALA A 100 -5.00 10.80 1.17
C ALA A 100 -6.32 10.44 0.50
N THR A 101 -6.59 11.01 -0.68
CA THR A 101 -7.66 10.54 -1.54
C THR A 101 -7.09 9.93 -2.81
N GLY A 102 -7.83 9.03 -3.45
CA GLY A 102 -7.40 8.41 -4.68
C GLY A 102 -8.49 7.53 -5.30
N GLU A 103 -8.26 7.12 -6.53
CA GLU A 103 -9.05 6.08 -7.19
C GLU A 103 -8.47 4.70 -6.89
N ASP A 104 -7.15 4.64 -6.65
CA ASP A 104 -6.42 3.42 -6.36
C ASP A 104 -5.94 3.38 -4.90
N ILE A 105 -5.63 2.18 -4.42
CA ILE A 105 -5.01 1.93 -3.11
C ILE A 105 -3.53 1.62 -3.36
N PRO A 106 -2.60 2.28 -2.66
CA PRO A 106 -1.18 1.94 -2.79
C PRO A 106 -0.89 0.48 -2.44
N ASN A 107 -0.05 -0.16 -3.25
CA ASN A 107 0.30 -1.57 -3.11
C ASN A 107 1.20 -1.83 -1.90
N GLY A 108 1.12 -3.04 -1.36
CA GLY A 108 1.99 -3.54 -0.31
C GLY A 108 1.30 -3.73 1.04
N HIS A 109 1.21 -4.97 1.50
CA HIS A 109 0.58 -5.36 2.77
C HIS A 109 1.12 -4.57 3.98
N SER A 110 2.44 -4.42 4.07
CA SER A 110 3.09 -3.65 5.14
C SER A 110 2.74 -2.16 5.12
N LEU A 111 2.39 -1.61 3.95
CA LEU A 111 1.94 -0.24 3.79
C LEU A 111 0.47 -0.10 4.21
N GLN A 112 -0.38 -0.97 3.71
CA GLN A 112 -1.82 -0.98 4.01
C GLN A 112 -2.07 -1.15 5.51
N ALA A 113 -1.27 -1.97 6.21
CA ALA A 113 -1.34 -2.10 7.66
C ALA A 113 -1.02 -0.81 8.45
N ARG A 114 -0.43 0.21 7.82
CA ARG A 114 -0.17 1.53 8.41
C ARG A 114 -1.25 2.55 8.15
N CYS A 115 -2.20 2.23 7.28
CA CYS A 115 -3.26 3.12 6.84
C CYS A 115 -4.61 2.63 7.36
N VAL A 116 -5.55 3.54 7.51
CA VAL A 116 -6.98 3.23 7.62
C VAL A 116 -7.59 3.53 6.25
N ILE A 117 -8.06 2.47 5.57
CA ILE A 117 -8.57 2.56 4.20
C ILE A 117 -10.08 2.65 4.22
N LEU A 118 -10.62 3.75 3.69
CA LEU A 118 -12.05 4.00 3.61
C LEU A 118 -12.52 3.89 2.15
N SER A 119 -13.40 2.92 1.87
CA SER A 119 -14.04 2.80 0.57
C SER A 119 -15.34 3.57 0.53
N ILE A 120 -15.38 4.66 -0.26
CA ILE A 120 -16.58 5.48 -0.45
C ILE A 120 -17.32 5.00 -1.70
N LYS A 121 -18.39 4.22 -1.51
CA LYS A 121 -19.23 3.74 -2.61
C LYS A 121 -20.10 4.87 -3.20
N LYS A 122 -20.43 4.77 -4.49
CA LYS A 122 -21.38 5.69 -5.16
C LYS A 122 -22.70 5.67 -4.40
N GLY A 123 -23.21 6.86 -4.04
CA GLY A 123 -24.47 7.02 -3.28
C GLY A 123 -24.34 6.91 -1.75
N ALA A 124 -23.16 6.60 -1.21
CA ALA A 124 -22.94 6.56 0.24
C ALA A 124 -22.99 7.95 0.90
N THR A 125 -22.64 9.00 0.15
CA THR A 125 -22.65 10.38 0.64
C THR A 125 -23.98 11.04 0.30
N LYS A 126 -24.70 11.50 1.33
CA LYS A 126 -25.92 12.31 1.15
C LYS A 126 -25.54 13.71 0.74
N THR A 127 -25.99 14.16 -0.42
CA THR A 127 -25.64 15.47 -1.00
C THR A 127 -26.04 16.62 -0.07
N ASP A 128 -27.23 16.56 0.53
CA ASP A 128 -27.70 17.61 1.43
C ASP A 128 -26.83 17.77 2.68
N THR A 129 -26.38 16.64 3.26
CA THR A 129 -25.45 16.65 4.41
C THR A 129 -24.09 17.24 4.02
N LEU A 130 -23.57 16.87 2.86
CA LEU A 130 -22.30 17.41 2.37
C LEU A 130 -22.41 18.91 2.10
N THR A 131 -23.51 19.36 1.47
CA THR A 131 -23.76 20.78 1.22
C THR A 131 -23.86 21.56 2.53
N ALA A 132 -24.56 21.03 3.53
CA ALA A 132 -24.63 21.67 4.85
C ALA A 132 -23.27 21.81 5.53
N LEU A 133 -22.42 20.76 5.45
CA LEU A 133 -21.03 20.82 5.97
C LEU A 133 -20.18 21.85 5.22
N GLN A 134 -20.33 21.95 3.91
CA GLN A 134 -19.61 22.94 3.11
C GLN A 134 -20.05 24.39 3.46
N GLU A 135 -21.32 24.63 3.77
CA GLU A 135 -21.79 25.94 4.23
C GLU A 135 -21.24 26.28 5.64
N LEU A 136 -21.19 25.32 6.56
CA LEU A 136 -20.54 25.49 7.87
C LEU A 136 -19.04 25.79 7.72
N ALA A 137 -18.36 25.15 6.76
CA ALA A 137 -16.96 25.44 6.45
C ALA A 137 -16.76 26.88 5.96
N LYS A 138 -17.58 27.35 5.01
CA LYS A 138 -17.55 28.73 4.51
C LYS A 138 -17.80 29.77 5.60
N GLN A 139 -18.69 29.47 6.55
CA GLN A 139 -19.01 30.32 7.69
C GLN A 139 -17.96 30.26 8.81
N GLU A 140 -16.85 29.55 8.62
CA GLU A 140 -15.79 29.32 9.63
C GLU A 140 -16.25 28.54 10.86
N SER A 141 -17.48 28.02 10.89
CA SER A 141 -18.03 27.30 12.05
C SER A 141 -17.20 26.07 12.43
N LEU A 142 -16.64 25.35 11.42
CA LEU A 142 -15.77 24.20 11.67
C LEU A 142 -14.44 24.62 12.30
N ALA A 143 -13.84 25.70 11.83
CA ALA A 143 -12.60 26.24 12.41
C ALA A 143 -12.82 26.79 13.82
N GLN A 144 -13.97 27.44 14.09
CA GLN A 144 -14.35 27.88 15.43
C GLN A 144 -14.56 26.69 16.39
N LEU A 145 -15.22 25.62 15.92
CA LEU A 145 -15.38 24.39 16.70
C LEU A 145 -14.02 23.81 17.09
N MET A 146 -13.08 23.69 16.14
CA MET A 146 -11.72 23.21 16.41
C MET A 146 -10.99 24.12 17.41
N SER A 147 -11.05 25.44 17.24
CA SER A 147 -10.43 26.39 18.14
C SER A 147 -10.97 26.25 19.57
N ASN A 148 -12.29 26.16 19.73
CA ASN A 148 -12.92 25.97 21.05
C ASN A 148 -12.55 24.61 21.67
N PHE A 149 -12.49 23.55 20.87
CA PHE A 149 -12.06 22.21 21.32
C PHE A 149 -10.60 22.21 21.81
N LEU A 150 -9.71 22.86 21.05
CA LEU A 150 -8.29 22.98 21.43
C LEU A 150 -8.12 23.84 22.70
N SER A 151 -8.87 24.96 22.82
CA SER A 151 -8.88 25.77 24.03
C SER A 151 -9.36 24.98 25.24
N TRP A 152 -10.45 24.21 25.11
CA TRP A 152 -10.91 23.31 26.15
C TRP A 152 -9.84 22.29 26.59
N GLY A 153 -9.12 21.70 25.62
CA GLY A 153 -8.01 20.80 25.90
C GLY A 153 -6.85 21.48 26.62
N ALA A 154 -6.52 22.72 26.24
CA ALA A 154 -5.46 23.51 26.86
C ALA A 154 -5.82 23.98 28.27
N ASP A 155 -7.09 24.27 28.53
CA ASP A 155 -7.61 24.70 29.84
C ASP A 155 -7.67 23.55 30.86
N GLN A 156 -7.49 22.29 30.45
CA GLN A 156 -7.28 21.18 31.34
C GLN A 156 -5.92 21.39 32.06
N ALA A 157 -5.90 22.14 33.14
CA ALA A 157 -4.74 22.73 33.83
C ALA A 157 -3.57 21.77 34.17
N ASP A 158 -3.72 20.50 33.92
CA ASP A 158 -2.70 19.46 34.06
C ASP A 158 -2.54 18.68 32.76
N HIS A 159 -1.37 18.78 32.14
CA HIS A 159 -1.03 17.98 30.95
C HIS A 159 -1.24 16.48 31.18
N ASN A 160 -1.11 15.99 32.41
CA ASN A 160 -1.38 14.60 32.74
C ASN A 160 -2.87 14.27 32.63
N LYS A 161 -3.77 15.22 32.92
CA LYS A 161 -5.22 15.01 32.81
C LYS A 161 -5.65 14.80 31.37
N ILE A 162 -5.21 15.65 30.42
CA ILE A 162 -5.58 15.48 29.01
C ILE A 162 -4.97 14.18 28.45
N LYS A 163 -3.73 13.86 28.83
CA LYS A 163 -3.10 12.60 28.44
C LYS A 163 -3.88 11.38 28.98
N SER A 164 -4.34 11.44 30.24
CA SER A 164 -5.16 10.38 30.83
C SER A 164 -6.51 10.23 30.14
N LEU A 165 -7.15 11.36 29.75
CA LEU A 165 -8.40 11.35 28.97
C LEU A 165 -8.21 10.71 27.59
N ILE A 166 -7.14 11.05 26.87
CA ILE A 166 -6.80 10.46 25.59
C ILE A 166 -6.56 8.96 25.74
N THR A 167 -5.77 8.55 26.72
CA THR A 167 -5.47 7.14 26.99
C THR A 167 -6.73 6.36 27.34
N ALA A 168 -7.57 6.89 28.25
CA ALA A 168 -8.83 6.24 28.64
C ALA A 168 -9.79 6.09 27.43
N ALA A 169 -9.93 7.14 26.61
CA ALA A 169 -10.77 7.09 25.42
C ALA A 169 -10.25 6.05 24.41
N HIS A 170 -8.92 5.96 24.23
CA HIS A 170 -8.29 4.97 23.36
C HIS A 170 -8.51 3.53 23.88
N ASP A 171 -8.28 3.30 25.19
CA ASP A 171 -8.44 2.00 25.81
C ASP A 171 -9.90 1.50 25.75
N ASP A 172 -10.86 2.41 25.90
CA ASP A 172 -12.28 2.08 25.76
C ASP A 172 -12.60 1.70 24.30
N CYS A 173 -12.09 2.45 23.33
CA CYS A 173 -12.28 2.10 21.92
C CYS A 173 -11.64 0.76 21.57
N ILE A 174 -10.44 0.46 22.07
CA ILE A 174 -9.76 -0.83 21.84
C ILE A 174 -10.61 -2.01 22.34
N LYS A 175 -11.28 -1.88 23.47
CA LYS A 175 -12.13 -2.97 24.01
C LYS A 175 -13.33 -3.28 23.14
N GLU A 176 -13.90 -2.25 22.51
CA GLU A 176 -15.11 -2.34 21.69
C GLU A 176 -14.83 -2.77 20.23
N LEU A 177 -13.60 -2.57 19.74
CA LEU A 177 -13.24 -2.90 18.36
C LEU A 177 -12.95 -4.40 18.20
N PRO A 178 -13.22 -4.99 16.99
CA PRO A 178 -12.94 -6.39 16.71
C PRO A 178 -11.47 -6.77 17.01
N THR A 179 -11.27 -7.95 17.58
CA THR A 179 -9.93 -8.49 17.88
C THR A 179 -9.26 -9.14 16.68
N SER A 180 -10.02 -9.40 15.61
CA SER A 180 -9.53 -9.97 14.36
C SER A 180 -8.79 -8.91 13.51
N GLY A 181 -7.78 -9.35 12.77
CA GLY A 181 -6.99 -8.49 11.89
C GLY A 181 -5.63 -8.06 12.46
N HIS A 182 -4.95 -7.18 11.73
CA HIS A 182 -3.62 -6.71 12.13
C HIS A 182 -3.71 -5.77 13.34
N THR A 183 -2.93 -6.03 14.39
CA THR A 183 -2.95 -5.27 15.66
C THR A 183 -2.80 -3.75 15.42
N ARG A 184 -1.94 -3.34 14.47
CA ARG A 184 -1.71 -1.93 14.15
C ARG A 184 -2.93 -1.25 13.54
N MET A 185 -3.74 -1.95 12.74
CA MET A 185 -5.00 -1.39 12.20
C MET A 185 -5.99 -1.10 13.31
N ARG A 186 -6.14 -2.02 14.26
CA ARG A 186 -7.01 -1.85 15.42
C ARG A 186 -6.59 -0.65 16.26
N ASP A 187 -5.30 -0.48 16.48
CA ASP A 187 -4.73 0.66 17.21
C ASP A 187 -4.98 2.00 16.47
N ASN A 188 -4.79 2.03 15.15
CA ASN A 188 -5.09 3.19 14.32
C ASN A 188 -6.58 3.57 14.38
N LEU A 189 -7.50 2.59 14.30
CA LEU A 189 -8.93 2.83 14.40
C LEU A 189 -9.31 3.34 15.80
N ALA A 190 -8.73 2.77 16.87
CA ALA A 190 -8.95 3.25 18.23
C ALA A 190 -8.47 4.69 18.39
N SER A 191 -7.32 5.05 17.84
CA SER A 191 -6.80 6.42 17.87
C SER A 191 -7.73 7.41 17.16
N LEU A 192 -8.27 7.07 15.99
CA LEU A 192 -9.23 7.91 15.28
C LEU A 192 -10.57 8.02 16.04
N THR A 193 -11.06 6.91 16.57
CA THR A 193 -12.32 6.85 17.31
C THR A 193 -12.24 7.61 18.62
N SER A 194 -11.10 7.54 19.33
CA SER A 194 -10.90 8.27 20.60
C SER A 194 -10.98 9.78 20.42
N GLY A 195 -10.56 10.32 19.26
CA GLY A 195 -10.75 11.74 18.94
C GLY A 195 -12.22 12.16 18.95
N ILE A 196 -13.10 11.29 18.44
CA ILE A 196 -14.56 11.53 18.50
C ILE A 196 -15.07 11.48 19.94
N TRP A 197 -14.60 10.52 20.76
CA TRP A 197 -14.96 10.45 22.19
C TRP A 197 -14.61 11.73 22.94
N LEU A 198 -13.44 12.28 22.70
CA LEU A 198 -13.01 13.55 23.29
C LEU A 198 -13.87 14.72 22.84
N LEU A 199 -14.22 14.78 21.55
CA LEU A 199 -15.13 15.80 21.04
C LEU A 199 -16.53 15.69 21.66
N LEU A 200 -17.05 14.49 21.83
CA LEU A 200 -18.34 14.26 22.51
C LEU A 200 -18.27 14.67 23.98
N GLN A 201 -17.17 14.40 24.67
CA GLN A 201 -16.97 14.86 26.06
C GLN A 201 -16.93 16.37 26.16
N PHE A 202 -16.21 17.04 25.26
CA PHE A 202 -16.20 18.49 25.15
C PHE A 202 -17.62 19.07 25.00
N GLY A 203 -18.42 18.52 24.07
CA GLY A 203 -19.79 18.94 23.85
C GLY A 203 -20.69 18.71 25.09
N LYS A 204 -20.48 17.58 25.81
CA LYS A 204 -21.19 17.30 27.07
C LYS A 204 -20.87 18.31 28.17
N GLU A 205 -19.59 18.61 28.37
CA GLU A 205 -19.15 19.57 29.40
C GLU A 205 -19.66 20.99 29.12
N ARG A 206 -19.90 21.32 27.89
CA ARG A 206 -20.53 22.58 27.47
C ARG A 206 -22.06 22.57 27.58
N GLY A 207 -22.67 21.40 27.70
CA GLY A 207 -24.13 21.24 27.65
C GLY A 207 -24.71 21.33 26.25
N ASP A 208 -23.89 21.18 25.20
CA ASP A 208 -24.30 21.30 23.80
C ASP A 208 -24.94 19.99 23.29
N ILE A 209 -24.66 18.83 23.93
CA ILE A 209 -25.18 17.51 23.58
C ILE A 209 -25.64 16.73 24.79
N SER A 210 -26.71 15.95 24.64
CA SER A 210 -27.26 15.09 25.67
C SER A 210 -26.55 13.75 25.79
N ASP A 211 -26.72 13.06 26.91
CA ASP A 211 -26.17 11.71 27.12
C ASP A 211 -26.75 10.69 26.09
N GLU A 212 -28.01 10.85 25.69
CA GLU A 212 -28.64 10.01 24.69
C GLU A 212 -27.99 10.17 23.32
N GLU A 213 -27.73 11.41 22.90
CA GLU A 213 -27.04 11.72 21.66
C GLU A 213 -25.60 11.19 21.67
N ILE A 214 -24.91 11.31 22.81
CA ILE A 214 -23.56 10.75 22.99
C ILE A 214 -23.56 9.24 22.74
N GLN A 215 -24.49 8.49 23.36
CA GLN A 215 -24.58 7.04 23.16
C GLN A 215 -24.89 6.67 21.71
N LYS A 216 -25.77 7.42 21.06
CA LYS A 216 -26.10 7.25 19.63
C LYS A 216 -24.88 7.48 18.74
N PHE A 217 -24.11 8.57 18.96
CA PHE A 217 -22.91 8.85 18.19
C PHE A 217 -21.82 7.81 18.43
N LYS A 218 -21.59 7.39 19.68
CA LYS A 218 -20.66 6.32 20.02
C LYS A 218 -20.99 5.03 19.27
N ALA A 219 -22.24 4.57 19.36
CA ALA A 219 -22.68 3.36 18.69
C ALA A 219 -22.52 3.44 17.16
N ALA A 220 -22.86 4.57 16.54
CA ALA A 220 -22.69 4.80 15.12
C ALA A 220 -21.20 4.77 14.70
N THR A 221 -20.34 5.38 15.49
CA THR A 221 -18.88 5.43 15.22
C THR A 221 -18.25 4.04 15.34
N LEU A 222 -18.59 3.27 16.39
CA LEU A 222 -18.10 1.90 16.55
C LEU A 222 -18.56 0.98 15.42
N ASN A 223 -19.82 1.08 15.01
CA ASN A 223 -20.34 0.33 13.87
C ASN A 223 -19.58 0.69 12.58
N ALA A 224 -19.28 1.98 12.36
CA ALA A 224 -18.50 2.42 11.21
C ALA A 224 -17.06 1.88 11.26
N ALA A 225 -16.40 1.98 12.41
CA ALA A 225 -15.04 1.47 12.62
C ALA A 225 -14.95 -0.05 12.41
N THR A 226 -15.93 -0.82 12.89
CA THR A 226 -16.02 -2.27 12.67
C THR A 226 -16.12 -2.60 11.18
N LYS A 227 -16.99 -1.90 10.43
CA LYS A 227 -17.11 -2.11 8.97
C LYS A 227 -15.83 -1.77 8.21
N VAL A 228 -15.09 -0.75 8.65
CA VAL A 228 -13.80 -0.40 8.07
C VAL A 228 -12.78 -1.49 8.37
N ALA A 229 -12.74 -2.02 9.60
CA ALA A 229 -11.88 -3.13 9.96
C ALA A 229 -12.16 -4.38 9.10
N GLU A 230 -13.42 -4.77 8.95
CA GLU A 230 -13.84 -5.91 8.13
C GLU A 230 -13.45 -5.73 6.65
N PHE A 231 -13.68 -4.53 6.09
CA PHE A 231 -13.27 -4.21 4.72
C PHE A 231 -11.76 -4.30 4.55
N GLN A 232 -10.99 -3.70 5.45
CA GLN A 232 -9.53 -3.70 5.35
C GLN A 232 -8.96 -5.11 5.52
N MET A 233 -9.54 -5.95 6.37
CA MET A 233 -9.14 -7.36 6.50
C MET A 233 -9.34 -8.13 5.20
N SER A 234 -10.43 -7.87 4.44
CA SER A 234 -10.63 -8.51 3.14
C SER A 234 -9.57 -8.06 2.11
N VAL A 235 -9.24 -6.78 2.09
CA VAL A 235 -8.17 -6.22 1.22
C VAL A 235 -6.80 -6.79 1.60
N ASP A 236 -6.48 -6.85 2.90
CA ASP A 236 -5.22 -7.41 3.41
C ASP A 236 -5.07 -8.90 3.07
N GLN A 237 -6.15 -9.69 3.14
CA GLN A 237 -6.13 -11.10 2.77
C GLN A 237 -5.89 -11.30 1.28
N GLU A 238 -6.52 -10.51 0.43
CA GLU A 238 -6.37 -10.58 -1.03
C GLU A 238 -4.94 -10.20 -1.45
N ALA A 239 -4.38 -9.10 -0.95
CA ALA A 239 -2.99 -8.69 -1.18
C ALA A 239 -1.98 -9.72 -0.66
N SER A 240 -2.23 -10.29 0.51
CA SER A 240 -1.39 -11.36 1.09
C SER A 240 -1.38 -12.63 0.24
N GLU A 241 -2.47 -12.98 -0.46
CA GLU A 241 -2.51 -14.15 -1.36
C GLU A 241 -1.70 -13.91 -2.65
N ALA A 242 -1.81 -12.71 -3.23
CA ALA A 242 -1.05 -12.33 -4.41
C ALA A 242 0.47 -12.29 -4.09
N ASP A 243 0.85 -11.62 -3.01
CA ASP A 243 2.24 -11.52 -2.59
C ASP A 243 2.83 -12.90 -2.27
N ARG A 244 2.09 -13.75 -1.55
CA ARG A 244 2.50 -15.15 -1.26
C ARG A 244 2.64 -15.99 -2.52
N PHE A 245 1.75 -15.80 -3.49
CA PHE A 245 1.85 -16.51 -4.77
C PHE A 245 3.14 -16.13 -5.49
N ILE A 246 3.47 -14.85 -5.60
CA ILE A 246 4.70 -14.37 -6.24
C ILE A 246 5.95 -14.84 -5.48
N GLU A 247 5.94 -14.79 -4.15
CA GLU A 247 7.04 -15.26 -3.30
C GLU A 247 7.31 -16.75 -3.51
N TYR A 248 6.25 -17.58 -3.51
CA TYR A 248 6.39 -19.02 -3.75
C TYR A 248 6.80 -19.33 -5.19
N LEU A 249 6.38 -18.51 -6.15
CA LEU A 249 6.80 -18.65 -7.54
C LEU A 249 8.31 -18.40 -7.67
N ARG A 250 8.82 -17.29 -7.10
CA ARG A 250 10.26 -16.98 -7.04
C ARG A 250 11.04 -18.11 -6.37
N SER A 251 10.60 -18.53 -5.20
CA SER A 251 11.25 -19.60 -4.43
C SER A 251 11.27 -20.93 -5.18
N SER A 252 10.19 -21.28 -5.89
CA SER A 252 10.09 -22.50 -6.68
C SER A 252 11.07 -22.51 -7.85
N ILE A 253 11.29 -21.37 -8.50
CA ILE A 253 12.26 -21.20 -9.58
C ILE A 253 13.68 -21.28 -9.01
N ALA A 254 13.98 -20.53 -7.96
CA ALA A 254 15.30 -20.50 -7.34
C ALA A 254 15.75 -21.88 -6.81
N MET A 255 14.83 -22.70 -6.33
CA MET A 255 15.10 -24.08 -5.86
C MET A 255 15.12 -25.12 -6.98
N GLY A 256 14.92 -24.74 -8.23
CA GLY A 256 14.87 -25.67 -9.36
C GLY A 256 13.66 -26.59 -9.37
N ALA A 257 12.58 -26.26 -8.63
CA ALA A 257 11.31 -26.97 -8.71
C ALA A 257 10.48 -26.58 -9.93
N ALA A 258 10.75 -25.39 -10.49
CA ALA A 258 10.10 -24.86 -11.69
C ALA A 258 11.11 -24.12 -12.57
N HIS A 259 10.78 -23.99 -13.86
CA HIS A 259 11.53 -23.14 -14.79
C HIS A 259 10.60 -22.42 -15.77
N LEU A 260 11.09 -21.30 -16.32
CA LEU A 260 10.48 -20.57 -17.41
C LEU A 260 11.31 -20.77 -18.69
N ALA A 261 10.67 -20.97 -19.82
CA ALA A 261 11.31 -21.08 -21.12
C ALA A 261 11.20 -19.77 -21.92
N ASN A 262 11.93 -19.60 -23.01
CA ASN A 262 11.64 -18.56 -23.96
C ASN A 262 10.39 -18.90 -24.80
N LYS A 263 9.92 -17.98 -25.67
CA LYS A 263 8.70 -18.19 -26.48
C LYS A 263 8.73 -19.41 -27.41
N TYR A 264 9.92 -19.97 -27.65
CA TYR A 264 10.13 -21.15 -28.51
C TYR A 264 10.22 -22.44 -27.68
N GLY A 265 10.15 -22.38 -26.37
CA GLY A 265 10.27 -23.54 -25.47
C GLY A 265 11.72 -23.94 -25.16
N THR A 266 12.68 -23.14 -25.58
CA THR A 266 14.11 -23.37 -25.35
C THR A 266 14.64 -22.51 -24.19
N CYS A 267 15.94 -22.64 -23.90
CA CYS A 267 16.61 -21.88 -22.86
C CYS A 267 16.49 -20.37 -23.08
N PRO A 268 16.07 -19.58 -22.09
CA PRO A 268 16.05 -18.13 -22.17
C PRO A 268 17.43 -17.52 -21.90
N ASP A 269 17.57 -16.22 -22.15
CA ASP A 269 18.72 -15.44 -21.67
C ASP A 269 18.77 -15.51 -20.14
N ALA A 270 19.98 -15.47 -19.55
CA ALA A 270 20.23 -15.67 -18.12
C ALA A 270 19.60 -16.97 -17.55
N PRO A 271 20.06 -18.16 -17.99
CA PRO A 271 19.43 -19.46 -17.68
C PRO A 271 19.21 -19.71 -16.21
N SER A 272 20.21 -19.44 -15.37
CA SER A 272 20.17 -19.70 -13.91
C SER A 272 19.05 -18.94 -13.22
N THR A 273 18.75 -17.74 -13.64
CA THR A 273 17.68 -16.88 -13.12
C THR A 273 16.30 -17.50 -13.31
N TRP A 274 16.12 -18.23 -14.42
CA TRP A 274 14.82 -18.77 -14.81
C TRP A 274 14.68 -20.27 -14.55
N GLY A 275 15.51 -20.79 -13.63
CA GLY A 275 15.43 -22.20 -13.20
C GLY A 275 16.07 -23.19 -14.16
N TRP A 276 17.03 -22.76 -15.00
CA TRP A 276 17.83 -23.63 -15.85
C TRP A 276 19.18 -23.88 -15.21
N LYS A 277 19.74 -25.05 -15.48
CA LYS A 277 21.05 -25.46 -14.96
C LYS A 277 21.94 -25.91 -16.10
N THR A 278 23.16 -25.41 -16.10
CA THR A 278 24.22 -25.84 -17.00
C THR A 278 25.11 -26.85 -16.27
N THR A 279 25.40 -27.97 -16.90
CA THR A 279 26.27 -29.03 -16.40
C THR A 279 27.16 -29.53 -17.51
N GLY A 280 28.35 -30.01 -17.17
CA GLY A 280 29.32 -30.55 -18.12
C GLY A 280 30.70 -29.89 -17.95
N THR A 281 31.62 -30.25 -18.84
CA THR A 281 32.92 -29.61 -19.00
C THR A 281 32.85 -28.52 -20.08
N PRO A 282 33.76 -27.55 -20.14
CA PRO A 282 33.71 -26.44 -21.13
C PRO A 282 33.51 -26.88 -22.58
N ASP A 283 33.97 -28.11 -22.94
CA ASP A 283 33.83 -28.65 -24.28
C ASP A 283 32.51 -29.43 -24.51
N ASN A 284 31.70 -29.63 -23.47
CA ASN A 284 30.47 -30.45 -23.52
C ASN A 284 29.43 -29.98 -22.49
N GLU A 285 29.08 -28.71 -22.55
CA GLU A 285 28.06 -28.12 -21.68
C GLU A 285 26.64 -28.42 -22.15
N VAL A 286 25.81 -28.88 -21.23
CA VAL A 286 24.38 -29.13 -21.46
C VAL A 286 23.57 -28.28 -20.52
N THR A 287 22.72 -27.41 -21.08
CA THR A 287 21.79 -26.57 -20.33
C THR A 287 20.38 -27.14 -20.42
N TYR A 288 19.74 -27.39 -19.30
CA TYR A 288 18.38 -27.94 -19.21
C TYR A 288 17.53 -27.23 -18.17
N GLY A 289 16.21 -27.16 -18.40
CA GLY A 289 15.25 -26.61 -17.42
C GLY A 289 15.04 -27.57 -16.25
N GLN A 290 15.11 -27.03 -15.04
CA GLN A 290 14.90 -27.80 -13.81
C GLN A 290 13.41 -27.86 -13.46
N GLY A 291 12.96 -29.00 -12.92
CA GLY A 291 11.59 -29.17 -12.45
C GLY A 291 10.52 -29.00 -13.54
N THR A 292 9.40 -28.44 -13.19
CA THR A 292 8.24 -28.28 -14.08
C THR A 292 8.32 -26.96 -14.86
N LYS A 293 8.10 -27.01 -16.18
CA LYS A 293 7.91 -25.78 -16.98
C LYS A 293 6.58 -25.13 -16.57
N ILE A 294 6.64 -23.88 -16.13
CA ILE A 294 5.47 -23.13 -15.62
C ILE A 294 5.08 -21.97 -16.53
N GLY A 295 5.78 -21.73 -17.62
CA GLY A 295 5.46 -20.67 -18.57
C GLY A 295 6.62 -20.24 -19.46
N TRP A 296 6.48 -19.05 -20.03
CA TRP A 296 7.38 -18.50 -21.03
C TRP A 296 7.70 -17.05 -20.74
N ILE A 297 8.92 -16.63 -21.08
CA ILE A 297 9.39 -15.24 -21.05
C ILE A 297 9.33 -14.66 -22.45
N VAL A 298 8.66 -13.53 -22.59
CA VAL A 298 8.52 -12.81 -23.86
C VAL A 298 8.75 -11.31 -23.64
N GLY A 299 9.95 -10.85 -23.88
CA GLY A 299 10.35 -9.47 -23.58
C GLY A 299 10.28 -9.18 -22.07
N LYS A 300 9.46 -8.20 -21.68
CA LYS A 300 9.24 -7.82 -20.27
C LYS A 300 8.05 -8.53 -19.59
N GLU A 301 7.41 -9.46 -20.32
CA GLU A 301 6.24 -10.20 -19.83
C GLU A 301 6.58 -11.66 -19.57
N ILE A 302 5.94 -12.24 -18.56
CA ILE A 302 5.94 -13.67 -18.27
C ILE A 302 4.54 -14.21 -18.56
N TYR A 303 4.45 -15.17 -19.44
CA TYR A 303 3.25 -15.90 -19.80
C TYR A 303 3.15 -17.17 -18.96
N LEU A 304 2.40 -17.11 -17.85
CA LEU A 304 2.25 -18.22 -16.92
C LEU A 304 1.18 -19.21 -17.38
N ASP A 305 1.53 -20.50 -17.39
CA ASP A 305 0.57 -21.58 -17.25
C ASP A 305 0.16 -21.69 -15.79
N MET A 306 -0.97 -21.09 -15.45
CA MET A 306 -1.44 -21.02 -14.06
C MET A 306 -1.69 -22.39 -13.44
N LYS A 307 -2.06 -23.40 -14.23
CA LYS A 307 -2.29 -24.76 -13.71
C LYS A 307 -0.97 -25.42 -13.32
N ALA A 308 0.05 -25.32 -14.17
CA ALA A 308 1.38 -25.81 -13.87
C ALA A 308 2.01 -25.06 -12.70
N ALA A 309 1.94 -23.73 -12.69
CA ALA A 309 2.46 -22.89 -11.61
C ALA A 309 1.79 -23.22 -10.27
N LEU A 310 0.46 -23.30 -10.21
CA LEU A 310 -0.26 -23.65 -8.99
C LEU A 310 0.03 -25.07 -8.49
N SER A 311 0.21 -26.01 -9.39
CA SER A 311 0.59 -27.38 -9.00
C SER A 311 1.93 -27.41 -8.28
N VAL A 312 2.95 -26.71 -8.82
CA VAL A 312 4.27 -26.59 -8.19
C VAL A 312 4.17 -25.84 -6.86
N ILE A 313 3.51 -24.69 -6.83
CA ILE A 313 3.39 -23.85 -5.63
C ILE A 313 2.64 -24.59 -4.51
N LYS A 314 1.57 -25.32 -4.80
CA LYS A 314 0.84 -26.11 -3.80
C LYS A 314 1.71 -27.19 -3.19
N THR A 315 2.50 -27.89 -4.01
CA THR A 315 3.45 -28.90 -3.53
C THR A 315 4.53 -28.26 -2.64
N PHE A 316 5.03 -27.10 -3.05
CA PHE A 316 6.05 -26.35 -2.34
C PHE A 316 5.53 -25.79 -1.00
N SER A 317 4.38 -25.12 -1.01
CA SER A 317 3.76 -24.54 0.19
C SER A 317 3.40 -25.59 1.24
N THR A 318 2.94 -26.76 0.80
CA THR A 318 2.66 -27.91 1.71
C THR A 318 3.92 -28.38 2.43
N ARG A 319 5.07 -28.42 1.75
CA ARG A 319 6.35 -28.77 2.38
C ARG A 319 6.82 -27.76 3.43
N LEU A 320 6.43 -26.51 3.28
CA LEU A 320 6.73 -25.43 4.24
C LEU A 320 5.71 -25.33 5.38
N GLY A 321 4.69 -26.19 5.43
CA GLY A 321 3.63 -26.13 6.42
C GLY A 321 2.60 -25.02 6.20
N ASN A 322 2.69 -24.30 5.08
CA ASN A 322 1.80 -23.21 4.71
C ASN A 322 0.94 -23.64 3.52
N HIS A 323 -0.38 -23.64 3.68
CA HIS A 323 -1.29 -24.02 2.59
C HIS A 323 -1.75 -22.78 1.80
N LEU A 324 -1.43 -22.75 0.49
CA LEU A 324 -2.11 -21.87 -0.44
C LEU A 324 -3.45 -22.55 -0.82
N GLY A 325 -4.51 -22.22 -0.07
CA GLY A 325 -5.82 -22.89 -0.19
C GLY A 325 -6.69 -22.40 -1.34
N SER A 326 -6.30 -21.27 -1.97
CA SER A 326 -7.14 -20.55 -2.92
C SER A 326 -7.28 -21.23 -4.28
N SER A 327 -8.42 -21.02 -4.92
CA SER A 327 -8.68 -21.46 -6.29
C SER A 327 -7.87 -20.65 -7.30
N GLU A 328 -7.64 -21.19 -8.50
CA GLU A 328 -6.97 -20.49 -9.60
C GLU A 328 -7.63 -19.11 -9.89
N LEU A 329 -8.96 -19.06 -9.87
CA LEU A 329 -9.70 -17.81 -10.12
C LEU A 329 -9.48 -16.80 -8.99
N ALA A 330 -9.46 -17.24 -7.73
CA ALA A 330 -9.23 -16.37 -6.59
C ALA A 330 -7.82 -15.73 -6.64
N ILE A 331 -6.80 -16.51 -6.97
CA ILE A 331 -5.43 -16.00 -7.11
C ILE A 331 -5.31 -15.02 -8.29
N LYS A 332 -5.92 -15.33 -9.45
CA LYS A 332 -5.95 -14.39 -10.58
C LYS A 332 -6.64 -13.08 -10.21
N LYS A 333 -7.72 -13.15 -9.44
CA LYS A 333 -8.42 -11.97 -8.94
C LYS A 333 -7.53 -11.18 -7.97
N ALA A 334 -6.89 -11.83 -7.02
CA ALA A 334 -5.96 -11.20 -6.07
C ALA A 334 -4.76 -10.53 -6.79
N LEU A 335 -4.14 -11.21 -7.77
CA LEU A 335 -3.08 -10.64 -8.60
C LEU A 335 -3.54 -9.42 -9.38
N PHE A 336 -4.77 -9.42 -9.92
CA PHE A 336 -5.33 -8.27 -10.61
C PHE A 336 -5.60 -7.10 -9.66
N GLU A 337 -6.20 -7.36 -8.49
CA GLU A 337 -6.49 -6.35 -7.48
C GLU A 337 -5.21 -5.76 -6.86
N ALA A 338 -4.13 -6.55 -6.80
CA ALA A 338 -2.80 -6.09 -6.43
C ALA A 338 -2.05 -5.33 -7.55
N GLY A 339 -2.66 -5.18 -8.75
CA GLY A 339 -2.01 -4.52 -9.89
C GLY A 339 -0.87 -5.32 -10.53
N MET A 340 -0.76 -6.62 -10.22
CA MET A 340 0.29 -7.53 -10.71
C MET A 340 -0.10 -8.24 -12.01
N LEU A 341 -1.35 -8.08 -12.45
CA LEU A 341 -1.92 -8.74 -13.62
C LEU A 341 -2.80 -7.77 -14.41
N GLU A 342 -2.67 -7.75 -15.72
CA GLU A 342 -3.51 -6.97 -16.62
C GLU A 342 -4.69 -7.80 -17.14
N LYS A 343 -5.88 -7.18 -17.24
CA LYS A 343 -7.05 -7.79 -17.89
C LYS A 343 -7.02 -7.59 -19.39
N GLU A 344 -7.35 -8.63 -20.14
CA GLU A 344 -7.70 -8.53 -21.54
C GLU A 344 -9.22 -8.42 -21.71
N GLY A 345 -9.75 -7.21 -21.91
CA GLY A 345 -11.19 -6.93 -22.06
C GLY A 345 -12.01 -7.10 -20.78
N GLU A 346 -13.33 -7.05 -20.89
CA GLU A 346 -14.22 -7.21 -19.74
C GLU A 346 -14.19 -8.63 -19.17
N GLY A 347 -13.57 -8.79 -18.01
CA GLY A 347 -13.69 -9.97 -17.13
C GLY A 347 -12.73 -11.13 -17.39
N ARG A 348 -11.72 -11.03 -18.27
CA ARG A 348 -10.78 -12.13 -18.54
C ARG A 348 -9.41 -11.87 -17.95
N TYR A 349 -8.93 -12.78 -17.08
CA TYR A 349 -7.58 -12.79 -16.48
C TYR A 349 -6.57 -13.61 -17.31
N THR A 350 -6.90 -13.98 -18.54
CA THR A 350 -6.05 -14.80 -19.42
C THR A 350 -6.02 -14.22 -20.81
N LYS A 351 -4.84 -14.31 -21.43
CA LYS A 351 -4.54 -13.87 -22.79
C LYS A 351 -4.28 -15.10 -23.67
N LYS A 352 -4.79 -15.09 -24.92
CA LYS A 352 -4.45 -16.11 -25.91
C LYS A 352 -3.17 -15.70 -26.65
N VAL A 353 -2.11 -16.47 -26.47
CA VAL A 353 -0.80 -16.22 -27.10
C VAL A 353 -0.33 -17.40 -27.93
N SER A 354 0.57 -17.14 -28.89
CA SER A 354 1.24 -18.19 -29.63
C SER A 354 2.64 -18.42 -29.07
N VAL A 355 2.86 -19.57 -28.44
CA VAL A 355 4.13 -20.01 -27.90
C VAL A 355 4.40 -21.46 -28.36
N GLU A 356 5.66 -21.79 -28.63
CA GLU A 356 6.05 -23.12 -29.16
C GLU A 356 5.23 -23.58 -30.39
N GLY A 357 4.79 -22.62 -31.23
CA GLY A 357 3.96 -22.93 -32.39
C GLY A 357 2.51 -23.30 -32.08
N ARG A 358 2.06 -23.18 -30.83
CA ARG A 358 0.70 -23.52 -30.38
C ARG A 358 0.03 -22.30 -29.76
N ARG A 359 -1.31 -22.31 -29.78
CA ARG A 359 -2.11 -21.28 -29.07
C ARG A 359 -2.38 -21.74 -27.66
N GLU A 360 -1.88 -20.96 -26.68
CA GLU A 360 -2.06 -21.23 -25.25
C GLU A 360 -2.83 -20.10 -24.56
N ASN A 361 -3.61 -20.45 -23.53
CA ASN A 361 -4.25 -19.49 -22.64
C ASN A 361 -3.35 -19.25 -21.43
N VAL A 362 -2.74 -18.09 -21.36
CA VAL A 362 -1.77 -17.75 -20.32
C VAL A 362 -2.25 -16.61 -19.44
N THR A 363 -1.71 -16.54 -18.22
CA THR A 363 -1.83 -15.38 -17.36
C THR A 363 -0.57 -14.53 -17.50
N CYS A 364 -0.73 -13.25 -17.83
CA CYS A 364 0.39 -12.36 -18.10
C CYS A 364 0.77 -11.56 -16.86
N ILE A 365 2.02 -11.67 -16.42
CA ILE A 365 2.61 -10.86 -15.35
C ILE A 365 3.91 -10.21 -15.83
N GLN A 366 4.36 -9.16 -15.16
CA GLN A 366 5.60 -8.46 -15.50
C GLN A 366 6.83 -9.21 -14.95
N VAL A 367 7.92 -9.24 -15.72
CA VAL A 367 9.22 -9.81 -15.29
C VAL A 367 9.71 -9.16 -14.00
N SER A 368 9.49 -7.85 -13.81
CA SER A 368 9.85 -7.09 -12.61
C SER A 368 9.20 -7.59 -11.31
N LEU A 369 8.15 -8.41 -11.40
CA LEU A 369 7.56 -9.06 -10.23
C LEU A 369 8.38 -10.24 -9.72
N LEU A 370 9.20 -10.86 -10.56
CA LEU A 370 10.04 -12.00 -10.18
C LEU A 370 11.51 -11.62 -9.98
N MET A 371 11.94 -10.46 -10.49
CA MET A 371 13.33 -10.00 -10.41
C MET A 371 13.41 -8.53 -10.08
N ASP A 372 14.44 -8.11 -9.36
CA ASP A 372 14.79 -6.71 -9.21
C ASP A 372 15.40 -6.21 -10.53
N ILE A 373 14.89 -5.08 -11.03
CA ILE A 373 15.26 -4.51 -12.35
C ILE A 373 16.76 -4.17 -12.41
N GLU A 374 17.43 -3.95 -11.28
CA GLU A 374 18.86 -3.66 -11.19
C GLU A 374 19.76 -4.85 -11.63
N GLU A 375 19.23 -6.08 -11.65
CA GLU A 375 19.96 -7.24 -12.17
C GLU A 375 19.85 -7.43 -13.69
N ILE A 376 18.85 -6.81 -14.33
CA ILE A 376 18.60 -6.95 -15.78
C ILE A 376 19.42 -5.92 -16.59
N GLU A 377 19.79 -4.79 -15.99
CA GLU A 377 20.52 -3.69 -16.66
C GLU A 377 22.04 -3.72 -16.43
N ARG A 378 22.58 -4.69 -15.74
CA ARG A 378 24.02 -4.96 -15.73
C ARG A 378 24.40 -5.65 -17.05
N GLU A 379 24.61 -4.87 -18.12
CA GLU A 379 25.58 -5.27 -19.13
C GLU A 379 26.92 -5.49 -18.38
N PRO A 380 27.70 -6.55 -18.71
CA PRO A 380 29.03 -6.72 -18.14
C PRO A 380 29.84 -5.46 -18.47
N SER A 381 30.20 -4.69 -17.45
CA SER A 381 31.11 -3.56 -17.62
C SER A 381 32.45 -4.12 -18.08
N GLU A 382 33.08 -3.47 -19.06
CA GLU A 382 34.43 -3.81 -19.57
C GLU A 382 35.53 -3.77 -18.50
N ASP A 383 35.18 -3.52 -17.23
CA ASP A 383 36.06 -3.46 -16.06
C ASP A 383 36.25 -4.78 -15.30
N ASP A 384 35.61 -5.90 -15.73
CA ASP A 384 35.84 -7.24 -15.17
C ASP A 384 36.98 -7.99 -15.90
N GLU A 385 38.06 -7.29 -16.28
CA GLU A 385 39.33 -7.98 -16.61
C GLU A 385 39.93 -8.58 -15.31
N PRO A 386 40.33 -9.86 -15.36
CA PRO A 386 40.99 -10.46 -14.19
C PRO A 386 42.31 -9.71 -13.92
N LEU A 387 42.44 -9.22 -12.70
CA LEU A 387 43.69 -8.66 -12.21
C LEU A 387 44.79 -9.73 -12.36
N GLU A 388 45.64 -9.57 -13.36
CA GLU A 388 46.89 -10.35 -13.43
C GLU A 388 47.68 -10.10 -12.13
N GLU A 389 47.81 -11.16 -11.34
CA GLU A 389 48.72 -11.22 -10.22
C GLU A 389 50.21 -11.05 -10.71
N ASN A 390 50.62 -9.84 -10.84
CA ASN A 390 52.06 -9.53 -10.86
C ASN A 390 52.55 -9.39 -9.42
N LEU A 391 52.99 -10.49 -8.82
CA LEU A 391 53.84 -10.51 -7.63
C LEU A 391 55.25 -10.17 -8.03
N PRO A 392 55.84 -9.10 -7.54
CA PRO A 392 57.30 -8.92 -7.57
C PRO A 392 57.92 -9.65 -6.36
N PHE A 393 59.03 -10.30 -6.61
CA PHE A 393 59.92 -10.99 -5.70
C PHE A 393 60.18 -10.30 -4.37
#